data_11e498ad6c10c086c11c11c70500a317
#
_entry.id   11e498ad6c10c086c11c11c70500a317
#
_cell.length_a   1.000
_cell.length_b   1.000
_cell.length_c   1.000
_cell.angle_alpha   90.00
_cell.angle_beta   90.00
_cell.angle_gamma   90.00
#
_symmetry.space_group_name_H-M   'P 1'
#
loop_
_entity.id
_entity.type
_entity.pdbx_description
1 polymer ?
#
loop_
_entity_poly.entity_id
_entity_poly.type
_entity_poly.pdbx_seq_one_letter_code
_entity_poly.pdbx_strand_id
1 'polypeptide(L)'
;MKNRTSKESFTALCVHLFTATGAVFAMLAMLAAADEKWSMMFFWLVVAFAVDGVDGPLARHFDVKKNAPRFDGILLDLIIDYLTYVFIPAFALFKSGLLPGWTGWFVIIIITFSSAMYFCDGNMKTKDNSFRGFPGCW
;
A
#
# COMPACT_ATOMS: atom_id res chain seq x y z
N MET A 1 31.62 -12.37 7.85
CA MET A 1 30.84 -11.65 6.79
C MET A 1 30.73 -12.58 5.60
N LYS A 2 29.52 -13.13 5.33
CA LYS A 2 29.32 -14.01 4.17
C LYS A 2 29.37 -13.13 2.92
N ASN A 3 30.27 -13.42 1.97
CA ASN A 3 30.37 -12.69 0.71
C ASN A 3 29.01 -12.70 0.01
N ARG A 4 28.46 -11.52 -0.17
CA ARG A 4 27.25 -11.29 -0.94
C ARG A 4 27.47 -11.71 -2.39
N THR A 5 26.71 -12.66 -2.90
CA THR A 5 26.77 -12.95 -4.32
C THR A 5 25.98 -11.86 -5.09
N SER A 6 26.50 -11.43 -6.22
CA SER A 6 25.83 -10.45 -7.11
C SER A 6 24.39 -10.89 -7.46
N LYS A 7 24.18 -12.21 -7.57
CA LYS A 7 22.86 -12.81 -7.84
C LYS A 7 21.86 -12.58 -6.71
N GLU A 8 22.26 -12.75 -5.42
CA GLU A 8 21.36 -12.55 -4.26
C GLU A 8 20.90 -11.10 -4.16
N SER A 9 21.81 -10.16 -4.39
CA SER A 9 21.47 -8.73 -4.40
C SER A 9 20.55 -8.36 -5.57
N PHE A 10 20.77 -8.94 -6.74
CA PHE A 10 19.91 -8.72 -7.91
C PHE A 10 18.50 -9.28 -7.69
N THR A 11 18.37 -10.51 -7.15
CA THR A 11 17.06 -11.11 -6.84
C THR A 11 16.32 -10.30 -5.80
N ALA A 12 16.97 -9.84 -4.73
CA ALA A 12 16.38 -8.99 -3.73
C ALA A 12 15.88 -7.65 -4.31
N LEU A 13 16.63 -7.07 -5.26
CA LEU A 13 16.19 -5.87 -5.97
C LEU A 13 14.94 -6.15 -6.82
N CYS A 14 14.87 -7.30 -7.50
CA CYS A 14 13.70 -7.70 -8.28
C CYS A 14 12.44 -7.82 -7.41
N VAL A 15 12.58 -8.29 -6.16
CA VAL A 15 11.44 -8.33 -5.23
C VAL A 15 10.97 -6.91 -4.90
N HIS A 16 11.85 -5.96 -4.60
CA HIS A 16 11.45 -4.56 -4.38
C HIS A 16 10.79 -3.94 -5.62
N LEU A 17 11.28 -4.25 -6.81
CA LEU A 17 10.66 -3.79 -8.06
C LEU A 17 9.27 -4.41 -8.25
N PHE A 18 9.10 -5.67 -7.88
CA PHE A 18 7.79 -6.33 -7.91
C PHE A 18 6.81 -5.64 -6.93
N THR A 19 7.19 -5.43 -5.66
CA THR A 19 6.39 -4.65 -4.70
C THR A 19 6.03 -3.27 -5.26
N ALA A 20 7.00 -2.57 -5.87
CA ALA A 20 6.77 -1.24 -6.44
C ALA A 20 5.73 -1.24 -7.59
N THR A 21 5.47 -2.38 -8.25
CA THR A 21 4.37 -2.47 -9.24
C THR A 21 3.00 -2.24 -8.60
N GLY A 22 2.85 -2.49 -7.30
CA GLY A 22 1.65 -2.15 -6.54
C GLY A 22 1.28 -0.67 -6.66
N ALA A 23 2.26 0.23 -6.64
CA ALA A 23 2.03 1.66 -6.85
C ALA A 23 1.54 1.99 -8.27
N VAL A 24 1.97 1.22 -9.28
CA VAL A 24 1.47 1.37 -10.66
C VAL A 24 0.00 0.97 -10.74
N PHE A 25 -0.37 -0.16 -10.12
CA PHE A 25 -1.77 -0.60 -10.09
C PHE A 25 -2.65 0.35 -9.26
N ALA A 26 -2.13 0.91 -8.17
CA ALA A 26 -2.78 1.98 -7.43
C ALA A 26 -3.06 3.20 -8.32
N MET A 27 -2.10 3.64 -9.12
CA MET A 27 -2.30 4.73 -10.08
C MET A 27 -3.36 4.40 -11.12
N LEU A 28 -3.35 3.18 -11.68
CA LEU A 28 -4.38 2.75 -12.64
C LEU A 28 -5.78 2.72 -12.00
N ALA A 29 -5.88 2.28 -10.74
CA ALA A 29 -7.12 2.33 -9.98
C ALA A 29 -7.60 3.78 -9.77
N MET A 30 -6.70 4.70 -9.43
CA MET A 30 -7.01 6.12 -9.27
C MET A 30 -7.54 6.75 -10.57
N LEU A 31 -6.88 6.48 -11.70
CA LEU A 31 -7.32 6.96 -13.00
C LEU A 31 -8.71 6.41 -13.38
N ALA A 32 -8.94 5.13 -13.12
CA ALA A 32 -10.25 4.53 -13.34
C ALA A 32 -11.33 5.16 -12.44
N ALA A 33 -11.02 5.48 -11.18
CA ALA A 33 -11.92 6.18 -10.27
C ALA A 33 -12.21 7.62 -10.75
N ALA A 34 -11.20 8.32 -11.26
CA ALA A 34 -11.36 9.66 -11.82
C ALA A 34 -12.32 9.69 -13.01
N ASP A 35 -12.28 8.63 -13.83
CA ASP A 35 -13.19 8.41 -14.97
C ASP A 35 -14.54 7.78 -14.57
N GLU A 36 -14.80 7.59 -13.26
CA GLU A 36 -16.01 6.92 -12.73
C GLU A 36 -16.21 5.47 -13.21
N LYS A 37 -15.11 4.82 -13.66
CA LYS A 37 -15.10 3.42 -14.08
C LYS A 37 -14.89 2.50 -12.88
N TRP A 38 -15.89 2.41 -12.00
CA TRP A 38 -15.79 1.74 -10.71
C TRP A 38 -15.34 0.28 -10.79
N SER A 39 -15.88 -0.50 -11.74
CA SER A 39 -15.47 -1.90 -11.92
C SER A 39 -14.00 -2.04 -12.27
N MET A 40 -13.45 -1.12 -13.08
CA MET A 40 -12.05 -1.11 -13.45
C MET A 40 -11.17 -0.67 -12.27
N MET A 41 -11.63 0.30 -11.47
CA MET A 41 -10.97 0.69 -10.24
C MET A 41 -10.82 -0.50 -9.30
N PHE A 42 -11.92 -1.21 -9.01
CA PHE A 42 -11.89 -2.40 -8.15
C PHE A 42 -11.00 -3.51 -8.72
N PHE A 43 -11.02 -3.72 -10.02
CA PHE A 43 -10.13 -4.68 -10.67
C PHE A 43 -8.66 -4.37 -10.38
N TRP A 44 -8.23 -3.12 -10.57
CA TRP A 44 -6.84 -2.73 -10.30
C TRP A 44 -6.48 -2.78 -8.81
N LEU A 45 -7.41 -2.46 -7.91
CA LEU A 45 -7.20 -2.62 -6.47
C LEU A 45 -7.03 -4.10 -6.08
N VAL A 46 -7.79 -5.02 -6.68
CA VAL A 46 -7.62 -6.47 -6.46
C VAL A 46 -6.26 -6.94 -6.98
N VAL A 47 -5.81 -6.44 -8.13
CA VAL A 47 -4.47 -6.75 -8.66
C VAL A 47 -3.38 -6.23 -7.70
N ALA A 48 -3.50 -4.99 -7.22
CA ALA A 48 -2.58 -4.42 -6.22
C ALA A 48 -2.54 -5.26 -4.94
N PHE A 49 -3.70 -5.67 -4.42
CA PHE A 49 -3.84 -6.56 -3.26
C PHE A 49 -3.17 -7.93 -3.49
N ALA A 50 -3.29 -8.50 -4.69
CA ALA A 50 -2.64 -9.77 -5.02
C ALA A 50 -1.10 -9.63 -5.02
N VAL A 51 -0.57 -8.51 -5.52
CA VAL A 51 0.87 -8.20 -5.47
C VAL A 51 1.34 -8.10 -4.03
N ASP A 52 0.64 -7.33 -3.19
CA ASP A 52 0.90 -7.16 -1.76
C ASP A 52 0.89 -8.51 -1.01
N GLY A 53 -0.10 -9.37 -1.27
CA GLY A 53 -0.17 -10.71 -0.65
C GLY A 53 0.99 -11.63 -1.00
N VAL A 54 1.63 -11.43 -2.16
CA VAL A 54 2.74 -12.27 -2.65
C VAL A 54 4.10 -11.71 -2.24
N ASP A 55 4.29 -10.40 -2.18
CA ASP A 55 5.61 -9.78 -1.97
C ASP A 55 6.18 -10.05 -0.57
N GLY A 56 5.36 -10.11 0.47
CA GLY A 56 5.78 -10.44 1.83
C GLY A 56 6.43 -11.83 1.94
N PRO A 57 5.78 -12.91 1.48
CA PRO A 57 6.42 -14.24 1.35
C PRO A 57 7.71 -14.22 0.53
N LEU A 58 7.73 -13.52 -0.62
CA LEU A 58 8.91 -13.40 -1.47
C LEU A 58 10.05 -12.68 -0.74
N ALA A 59 9.77 -11.56 -0.08
CA ALA A 59 10.76 -10.80 0.66
C ALA A 59 11.43 -11.63 1.78
N ARG A 60 10.64 -12.48 2.47
CA ARG A 60 11.17 -13.41 3.48
C ARG A 60 11.98 -14.54 2.85
N HIS A 61 11.50 -15.11 1.74
CA HIS A 61 12.19 -16.22 1.08
C HIS A 61 13.58 -15.82 0.55
N PHE A 62 13.71 -14.60 0.04
CA PHE A 62 14.96 -14.10 -0.53
C PHE A 62 15.82 -13.26 0.44
N ASP A 63 15.45 -13.22 1.74
CA ASP A 63 16.18 -12.41 2.74
C ASP A 63 16.44 -10.96 2.25
N VAL A 64 15.42 -10.31 1.69
CA VAL A 64 15.54 -9.03 0.97
C VAL A 64 16.15 -7.96 1.86
N LYS A 65 15.75 -7.88 3.14
CA LYS A 65 16.31 -6.93 4.12
C LYS A 65 17.83 -7.05 4.24
N LYS A 66 18.37 -8.25 4.10
CA LYS A 66 19.82 -8.53 4.17
C LYS A 66 20.51 -8.30 2.83
N ASN A 67 19.87 -8.69 1.74
CA ASN A 67 20.47 -8.72 0.41
C ASN A 67 20.32 -7.41 -0.38
N ALA A 68 19.35 -6.55 -0.04
CA ALA A 68 19.15 -5.22 -0.62
C ALA A 68 18.90 -4.14 0.47
N PRO A 69 19.82 -3.92 1.44
CA PRO A 69 19.60 -3.03 2.58
C PRO A 69 19.51 -1.54 2.22
N ARG A 70 19.74 -1.19 0.96
CA ARG A 70 19.59 0.20 0.47
C ARG A 70 18.11 0.61 0.41
N PHE A 71 17.22 -0.35 0.17
CA PHE A 71 15.79 -0.10 0.04
C PHE A 71 15.05 -0.63 1.27
N ASP A 72 14.22 0.20 1.86
CA ASP A 72 13.35 -0.20 2.97
C ASP A 72 12.04 -0.75 2.40
N GLY A 73 11.93 -2.09 2.34
CA GLY A 73 10.74 -2.77 1.83
C GLY A 73 9.52 -2.54 2.71
N ILE A 74 9.69 -2.34 4.02
CA ILE A 74 8.59 -2.07 4.95
C ILE A 74 8.01 -0.68 4.66
N LEU A 75 8.86 0.31 4.43
CA LEU A 75 8.41 1.65 4.07
C LEU A 75 7.72 1.66 2.70
N LEU A 76 8.25 0.91 1.72
CA LEU A 76 7.64 0.80 0.40
C LEU A 76 6.25 0.19 0.48
N ASP A 77 6.08 -0.89 1.23
CA ASP A 77 4.83 -1.57 1.52
C ASP A 77 3.81 -0.62 2.17
N LEU A 78 4.20 0.08 3.23
CA LEU A 78 3.36 1.06 3.91
C LEU A 78 2.87 2.20 3.00
N ILE A 79 3.71 2.66 2.07
CA ILE A 79 3.32 3.69 1.10
C ILE A 79 2.24 3.15 0.16
N ILE A 80 2.41 1.93 -0.36
CA ILE A 80 1.47 1.29 -1.28
C ILE A 80 0.15 1.01 -0.55
N ASP A 81 0.21 0.48 0.68
CA ASP A 81 -0.94 0.24 1.53
C ASP A 81 -1.74 1.52 1.77
N TYR A 82 -1.08 2.61 2.11
CA TYR A 82 -1.75 3.89 2.31
C TYR A 82 -2.46 4.38 1.03
N LEU A 83 -1.86 4.18 -0.14
CA LEU A 83 -2.48 4.54 -1.41
C LEU A 83 -3.70 3.66 -1.71
N THR A 84 -3.59 2.35 -1.56
CA THR A 84 -4.62 1.38 -1.98
C THR A 84 -5.76 1.25 -0.98
N TYR A 85 -5.49 1.31 0.33
CA TYR A 85 -6.50 1.10 1.38
C TYR A 85 -7.09 2.41 1.92
N VAL A 86 -6.45 3.55 1.72
CA VAL A 86 -6.91 4.83 2.25
C VAL A 86 -7.18 5.85 1.15
N PHE A 87 -6.15 6.20 0.38
CA PHE A 87 -6.20 7.35 -0.51
C PHE A 87 -7.18 7.16 -1.67
N ILE A 88 -7.09 6.02 -2.35
CA ILE A 88 -7.97 5.70 -3.47
C ILE A 88 -9.42 5.48 -3.01
N PRO A 89 -9.72 4.70 -1.94
CA PRO A 89 -11.07 4.59 -1.42
C PRO A 89 -11.68 5.93 -0.97
N ALA A 90 -10.91 6.79 -0.30
CA ALA A 90 -11.38 8.12 0.08
C ALA A 90 -11.72 8.98 -1.15
N PHE A 91 -10.86 8.97 -2.18
CA PHE A 91 -11.11 9.67 -3.44
C PHE A 91 -12.35 9.11 -4.14
N ALA A 92 -12.51 7.78 -4.22
CA ALA A 92 -13.66 7.13 -4.82
C ALA A 92 -14.96 7.48 -4.09
N LEU A 93 -14.93 7.46 -2.76
CA LEU A 93 -16.07 7.85 -1.93
C LEU A 93 -16.51 9.30 -2.19
N PHE A 94 -15.55 10.21 -2.31
CA PHE A 94 -15.82 11.61 -2.65
C PHE A 94 -16.38 11.74 -4.08
N LYS A 95 -15.73 11.08 -5.04
CA LYS A 95 -16.07 11.19 -6.46
C LYS A 95 -17.41 10.54 -6.81
N SER A 96 -17.80 9.49 -6.07
CA SER A 96 -19.06 8.77 -6.28
C SER A 96 -20.32 9.60 -5.97
N GLY A 97 -20.17 10.74 -5.30
CA GLY A 97 -21.30 11.59 -4.90
C GLY A 97 -22.15 11.01 -3.75
N LEU A 98 -21.69 9.92 -3.11
CA LEU A 98 -22.38 9.35 -1.93
C LEU A 98 -22.40 10.30 -0.73
N LEU A 99 -21.45 11.22 -0.68
CA LEU A 99 -21.36 12.23 0.37
C LEU A 99 -21.73 13.60 -0.21
N PRO A 100 -22.90 14.15 0.13
CA PRO A 100 -23.38 15.39 -0.45
C PRO A 100 -22.63 16.62 0.07
N GLY A 101 -22.36 17.56 -0.82
CA GLY A 101 -21.88 18.92 -0.50
C GLY A 101 -20.60 18.97 0.31
N TRP A 102 -20.59 19.80 1.35
CA TRP A 102 -19.43 20.05 2.21
C TRP A 102 -19.04 18.84 3.09
N THR A 103 -19.97 17.93 3.37
CA THR A 103 -19.71 16.75 4.18
C THR A 103 -18.68 15.82 3.51
N GLY A 104 -18.71 15.74 2.18
CA GLY A 104 -17.69 14.98 1.43
C GLY A 104 -16.29 15.48 1.68
N TRP A 105 -16.08 16.80 1.64
CA TRP A 105 -14.77 17.40 1.91
C TRP A 105 -14.31 17.11 3.35
N PHE A 106 -15.19 17.27 4.32
CA PHE A 106 -14.87 17.02 5.73
C PHE A 106 -14.48 15.56 5.98
N VAL A 107 -15.23 14.62 5.41
CA VAL A 107 -14.98 13.18 5.59
C VAL A 107 -13.65 12.77 4.97
N ILE A 108 -13.33 13.17 3.72
CA ILE A 108 -12.06 12.79 3.11
C ILE A 108 -10.85 13.39 3.82
N ILE A 109 -10.97 14.61 4.36
CA ILE A 109 -9.90 15.23 5.15
C ILE A 109 -9.66 14.41 6.43
N ILE A 110 -10.72 14.03 7.15
CA ILE A 110 -10.58 13.22 8.36
C ILE A 110 -9.98 11.85 8.04
N ILE A 111 -10.52 11.15 7.03
CA ILE A 111 -10.02 9.82 6.64
C ILE A 111 -8.53 9.88 6.31
N THR A 112 -8.13 10.77 5.42
CA THR A 112 -6.74 10.82 4.96
C THR A 112 -5.79 11.26 6.07
N PHE A 113 -6.17 12.26 6.88
CA PHE A 113 -5.35 12.73 7.98
C PHE A 113 -5.20 11.70 9.10
N SER A 114 -6.31 11.12 9.59
CA SER A 114 -6.28 10.14 10.68
C SER A 114 -5.54 8.86 10.28
N SER A 115 -5.75 8.40 9.05
CA SER A 115 -5.06 7.22 8.55
C SER A 115 -3.56 7.47 8.34
N ALA A 116 -3.15 8.65 7.86
CA ALA A 116 -1.74 9.00 7.76
C ALA A 116 -1.05 8.96 9.13
N MET A 117 -1.70 9.50 10.17
CA MET A 117 -1.19 9.44 11.54
C MET A 117 -1.11 8.01 12.07
N TYR A 118 -2.10 7.17 11.73
CA TYR A 118 -2.09 5.75 12.10
C TYR A 118 -0.94 4.98 11.44
N PHE A 119 -0.72 5.17 10.14
CA PHE A 119 0.36 4.51 9.40
C PHE A 119 1.76 4.98 9.82
N CYS A 120 1.88 6.19 10.38
CA CYS A 120 3.12 6.70 10.94
C CYS A 120 3.40 6.19 12.36
N ASP A 121 2.44 5.55 13.04
CA ASP A 121 2.66 5.05 14.41
C ASP A 121 3.50 3.77 14.38
N GLY A 122 4.75 3.86 14.85
CA GLY A 122 5.65 2.71 14.97
C GLY A 122 5.15 1.61 15.92
N ASN A 123 4.12 1.88 16.74
CA ASN A 123 3.50 0.93 17.65
C ASN A 123 2.17 0.36 17.14
N MET A 124 1.82 0.59 15.87
CA MET A 124 0.56 0.11 15.29
C MET A 124 0.46 -1.42 15.26
N LYS A 125 1.59 -2.13 15.22
CA LYS A 125 1.65 -3.61 15.29
C LYS A 125 2.09 -4.06 16.68
N THR A 126 1.38 -5.02 17.25
CA THR A 126 1.76 -5.70 18.49
C THR A 126 2.78 -6.79 18.21
N LYS A 127 3.40 -7.35 19.28
CA LYS A 127 4.41 -8.43 19.15
C LYS A 127 3.88 -9.71 18.51
N ASP A 128 2.58 -9.93 18.58
CA ASP A 128 1.82 -11.06 17.99
C ASP A 128 1.27 -10.75 16.59
N ASN A 129 1.75 -9.68 15.94
CA ASN A 129 1.33 -9.20 14.63
C ASN A 129 -0.15 -8.75 14.53
N SER A 130 -0.79 -8.48 15.66
CA SER A 130 -2.11 -7.83 15.67
C SER A 130 -1.98 -6.32 15.53
N PHE A 131 -3.01 -5.68 14.97
CA PHE A 131 -3.05 -4.22 14.88
C PHE A 131 -3.63 -3.60 16.14
N ARG A 132 -3.02 -2.49 16.62
CA ARG A 132 -3.54 -1.67 17.72
C ARG A 132 -4.49 -0.62 17.18
N GLY A 133 -5.64 -0.48 17.84
CA GLY A 133 -6.61 0.56 17.50
C GLY A 133 -7.46 0.19 16.28
N PHE A 134 -8.08 1.20 15.71
CA PHE A 134 -8.91 1.05 14.52
C PHE A 134 -7.99 1.01 13.29
N PRO A 135 -7.97 -0.08 12.51
CA PRO A 135 -7.13 -0.13 11.31
C PRO A 135 -7.56 0.94 10.31
N GLY A 136 -6.58 1.65 9.75
CA GLY A 136 -6.82 2.73 8.79
C GLY A 136 -7.27 2.27 7.40
N CYS A 137 -7.80 1.04 7.28
CA CYS A 137 -8.35 0.49 6.03
C CYS A 137 -9.83 0.88 5.93
N TRP A 138 -10.19 1.63 4.88
CA TRP A 138 -11.54 2.15 4.62
C TRP A 138 -12.15 1.53 3.36
#